data_5fd1ea4a94163ca78d0c7a1505bdc26d
#
_entry.id   5fd1ea4a94163ca78d0c7a1505bdc26d
#
_cell.length_a   1.000
_cell.length_b   1.000
_cell.length_c   1.000
_cell.angle_alpha   90.00
_cell.angle_beta   90.00
_cell.angle_gamma   90.00
#
_symmetry.space_group_name_H-M   'P 1'
#
loop_
_entity.id
_entity.type
_entity.pdbx_description
1 polymer ?
#
loop_
_entity_poly.entity_id
_entity_poly.type
_entity_poly.pdbx_seq_one_letter_code
_entity_poly.pdbx_strand_id
1 'polypeptide(L)'
;SMLSKQERLRPSSIIAFVIATIAIFFITGFTSEPHENPSLIVVFFAAAIAVCALILPGISGSLILLTMGLYQPIIGAVSDRDLGTIAVFALGALCGLAAFIKVLNFLLDHHRAPTLMAMAGFMLGSLRALWPWGADQDASSGIIIGMFIIGALIVSAFIFIDLKKARAIDERTAQK
;
A
#
# COMPACT_ATOMS: atom_id res chain seq x y z
N SER A 1 3.49 0.88 22.72
CA SER A 1 3.66 -0.10 21.65
C SER A 1 2.33 -0.77 21.38
N MET A 2 1.85 -0.71 20.12
CA MET A 2 0.49 -1.14 19.72
C MET A 2 0.23 -2.64 19.90
N LEU A 3 1.27 -3.46 20.01
CA LEU A 3 1.17 -4.90 20.24
C LEU A 3 2.16 -5.35 21.30
N SER A 4 1.74 -6.29 22.16
CA SER A 4 2.66 -6.95 23.08
C SER A 4 3.67 -7.80 22.30
N LYS A 5 4.87 -7.99 22.85
CA LYS A 5 5.92 -8.80 22.23
C LYS A 5 5.44 -10.24 21.95
N GLN A 6 4.56 -10.75 22.80
CA GLN A 6 4.00 -12.09 22.73
C GLN A 6 2.95 -12.24 21.62
N GLU A 7 2.19 -11.18 21.32
CA GLU A 7 1.21 -11.19 20.22
C GLU A 7 1.89 -11.12 18.83
N ARG A 8 3.02 -10.44 18.73
CA ARG A 8 3.82 -10.41 17.49
C ARG A 8 4.41 -11.76 17.13
N LEU A 9 4.75 -12.58 18.10
CA LEU A 9 5.40 -13.87 17.92
C LEU A 9 4.42 -15.04 17.78
N ARG A 10 3.10 -14.80 17.77
CA ARG A 10 2.13 -15.86 17.48
C ARG A 10 2.36 -16.43 16.08
N PRO A 11 2.32 -17.76 15.90
CA PRO A 11 2.56 -18.39 14.59
C PRO A 11 1.68 -17.83 13.48
N SER A 12 0.42 -17.53 13.78
CA SER A 12 -0.52 -16.91 12.83
C SER A 12 -0.08 -15.54 12.33
N SER A 13 0.54 -14.73 13.19
CA SER A 13 1.03 -13.39 12.83
C SER A 13 2.25 -13.46 11.92
N ILE A 14 3.16 -14.41 12.20
CA ILE A 14 4.36 -14.64 11.39
C ILE A 14 3.96 -15.19 10.02
N ILE A 15 3.03 -16.13 9.98
CA ILE A 15 2.51 -16.71 8.73
C ILE A 15 1.85 -15.61 7.89
N ALA A 16 1.01 -14.77 8.50
CA ALA A 16 0.37 -13.64 7.80
C ALA A 16 1.40 -12.67 7.21
N PHE A 17 2.46 -12.34 7.95
CA PHE A 17 3.55 -11.49 7.47
C PHE A 17 4.27 -12.12 6.26
N VAL A 18 4.67 -13.39 6.37
CA VAL A 18 5.40 -14.09 5.30
C VAL A 18 4.55 -14.22 4.04
N ILE A 19 3.29 -14.64 4.18
CA ILE A 19 2.36 -14.79 3.04
C ILE A 19 2.14 -13.42 2.36
N ALA A 20 1.90 -12.36 3.15
CA ALA A 20 1.69 -11.02 2.62
C ALA A 20 2.92 -10.50 1.86
N THR A 21 4.12 -10.71 2.41
CA THR A 21 5.38 -10.32 1.77
C THR A 21 5.57 -11.04 0.45
N ILE A 22 5.39 -12.37 0.43
CA ILE A 22 5.53 -13.19 -0.78
C ILE A 22 4.49 -12.80 -1.83
N ALA A 23 3.23 -12.66 -1.44
CA ALA A 23 2.15 -12.30 -2.35
C ALA A 23 2.43 -10.99 -3.08
N ILE A 24 2.79 -9.93 -2.35
CA ILE A 24 3.10 -8.63 -2.96
C ILE A 24 4.38 -8.67 -3.79
N PHE A 25 5.41 -9.37 -3.31
CA PHE A 25 6.65 -9.53 -4.06
C PHE A 25 6.42 -10.15 -5.45
N PHE A 26 5.52 -11.11 -5.58
CA PHE A 26 5.17 -11.69 -6.87
C PHE A 26 4.23 -10.79 -7.67
N ILE A 27 3.18 -10.25 -7.06
CA ILE A 27 2.20 -9.39 -7.75
C ILE A 27 2.88 -8.18 -8.39
N THR A 28 3.80 -7.52 -7.69
CA THR A 28 4.51 -6.35 -8.21
C THR A 28 5.50 -6.66 -9.33
N GLY A 29 5.79 -7.95 -9.60
CA GLY A 29 6.63 -8.39 -10.70
C GLY A 29 5.88 -8.65 -12.02
N PHE A 30 4.54 -8.66 -12.02
CA PHE A 30 3.74 -8.87 -13.21
C PHE A 30 3.26 -7.55 -13.79
N THR A 31 3.37 -7.43 -15.10
CA THR A 31 2.77 -6.33 -15.87
C THR A 31 1.96 -6.97 -17.00
N SER A 32 0.69 -6.63 -17.11
CA SER A 32 -0.17 -7.08 -18.21
C SER A 32 -0.13 -6.09 -19.35
N GLU A 33 -0.33 -6.58 -20.57
CA GLU A 33 -0.53 -5.70 -21.72
C GLU A 33 -1.80 -4.86 -21.55
N PRO A 34 -1.83 -3.62 -22.08
CA PRO A 34 -3.01 -2.77 -22.00
C PRO A 34 -4.22 -3.41 -22.69
N HIS A 35 -5.36 -3.38 -22.03
CA HIS A 35 -6.64 -3.80 -22.63
C HIS A 35 -7.21 -2.63 -23.44
N GLU A 36 -7.31 -2.75 -24.76
CA GLU A 36 -7.79 -1.64 -25.61
C GLU A 36 -9.22 -1.20 -25.31
N ASN A 37 -10.12 -2.12 -24.91
CA ASN A 37 -11.50 -1.80 -24.58
C ASN A 37 -12.01 -2.67 -23.44
N PRO A 38 -11.72 -2.33 -22.17
CA PRO A 38 -12.20 -3.10 -21.03
C PRO A 38 -13.71 -2.95 -20.85
N SER A 39 -14.41 -4.05 -20.55
CA SER A 39 -15.82 -3.96 -20.21
C SER A 39 -16.05 -3.13 -18.94
N LEU A 40 -17.19 -2.42 -18.86
CA LEU A 40 -17.52 -1.59 -17.68
C LEU A 40 -17.53 -2.40 -16.37
N ILE A 41 -17.87 -3.68 -16.43
CA ILE A 41 -17.83 -4.58 -15.27
C ILE A 41 -16.39 -4.77 -14.79
N VAL A 42 -15.44 -4.97 -15.70
CA VAL A 42 -14.03 -5.09 -15.37
C VAL A 42 -13.51 -3.78 -14.77
N VAL A 43 -13.88 -2.64 -15.34
CA VAL A 43 -13.55 -1.31 -14.80
C VAL A 43 -14.07 -1.13 -13.37
N PHE A 44 -15.32 -1.53 -13.10
CA PHE A 44 -15.92 -1.47 -11.77
C PHE A 44 -15.12 -2.27 -10.72
N PHE A 45 -14.85 -3.55 -11.00
CA PHE A 45 -14.11 -4.40 -10.07
C PHE A 45 -12.64 -3.98 -9.92
N ALA A 46 -12.02 -3.56 -11.01
CA ALA A 46 -10.65 -3.06 -10.97
C ALA A 46 -10.54 -1.79 -10.10
N ALA A 47 -11.49 -0.87 -10.21
CA ALA A 47 -11.57 0.32 -9.36
C ALA A 47 -11.74 -0.06 -7.88
N ALA A 48 -12.63 -1.02 -7.59
CA ALA A 48 -12.84 -1.50 -6.22
C ALA A 48 -11.55 -2.10 -5.63
N ILE A 49 -10.84 -2.93 -6.39
CA ILE A 49 -9.57 -3.54 -5.95
C ILE A 49 -8.47 -2.49 -5.80
N ALA A 50 -8.35 -1.56 -6.75
CA ALA A 50 -7.33 -0.52 -6.72
C ALA A 50 -7.49 0.41 -5.50
N VAL A 51 -8.73 0.76 -5.13
CA VAL A 51 -8.98 1.57 -3.93
C VAL A 51 -8.69 0.78 -2.64
N CYS A 52 -9.01 -0.50 -2.58
CA CYS A 52 -8.61 -1.35 -1.47
C CYS A 52 -7.08 -1.39 -1.31
N ALA A 53 -6.37 -1.52 -2.43
CA ALA A 53 -4.91 -1.50 -2.45
C ALA A 53 -4.33 -0.16 -1.98
N LEU A 54 -4.96 0.96 -2.35
CA LEU A 54 -4.52 2.30 -1.95
C LEU A 54 -4.55 2.52 -0.43
N ILE A 55 -5.47 1.86 0.29
CA ILE A 55 -5.57 1.97 1.75
C ILE A 55 -4.52 1.10 2.44
N LEU A 56 -4.09 0.01 1.81
CA LEU A 56 -3.09 -0.88 2.37
C LEU A 56 -1.69 -0.24 2.26
N PRO A 57 -0.95 -0.13 3.37
CA PRO A 57 0.39 0.43 3.33
C PRO A 57 1.33 -0.45 2.48
N GLY A 58 2.09 0.19 1.60
CA GLY A 58 3.04 -0.50 0.73
C GLY A 58 2.46 -0.98 -0.61
N ILE A 59 1.17 -0.76 -0.88
CA ILE A 59 0.55 -1.10 -2.17
C ILE A 59 0.03 0.17 -2.83
N SER A 60 0.34 0.32 -4.12
CA SER A 60 -0.15 1.44 -4.92
C SER A 60 -1.34 1.01 -5.76
N GLY A 61 -2.48 1.72 -5.65
CA GLY A 61 -3.67 1.46 -6.47
C GLY A 61 -3.40 1.62 -7.97
N SER A 62 -2.57 2.59 -8.37
CA SER A 62 -2.15 2.75 -9.76
C SER A 62 -1.30 1.59 -10.26
N LEU A 63 -0.44 1.03 -9.41
CA LEU A 63 0.34 -0.16 -9.74
C LEU A 63 -0.58 -1.37 -9.97
N ILE A 64 -1.62 -1.53 -9.16
CA ILE A 64 -2.62 -2.59 -9.39
C ILE A 64 -3.34 -2.41 -10.72
N LEU A 65 -3.77 -1.19 -11.07
CA LEU A 65 -4.36 -0.92 -12.37
C LEU A 65 -3.38 -1.19 -13.52
N LEU A 66 -2.10 -0.88 -13.32
CA LEU A 66 -1.05 -1.14 -14.30
C LEU A 66 -0.83 -2.65 -14.49
N THR A 67 -0.74 -3.42 -13.40
CA THR A 67 -0.59 -4.88 -13.47
C THR A 67 -1.80 -5.57 -14.09
N MET A 68 -2.98 -4.96 -13.99
CA MET A 68 -4.21 -5.43 -14.65
C MET A 68 -4.34 -4.95 -16.12
N GLY A 69 -3.38 -4.14 -16.64
CA GLY A 69 -3.46 -3.57 -17.98
C GLY A 69 -4.57 -2.52 -18.16
N LEU A 70 -5.12 -1.98 -17.08
CA LEU A 70 -6.28 -1.06 -17.07
C LEU A 70 -5.91 0.40 -16.82
N TYR A 71 -4.66 0.69 -16.48
CA TYR A 71 -4.22 2.05 -16.19
C TYR A 71 -4.39 2.97 -17.40
N GLN A 72 -3.90 2.55 -18.57
CA GLN A 72 -3.97 3.34 -19.80
C GLN A 72 -5.42 3.59 -20.27
N PRO A 73 -6.30 2.56 -20.35
CA PRO A 73 -7.71 2.77 -20.69
C PRO A 73 -8.43 3.75 -19.77
N ILE A 74 -8.17 3.70 -18.45
CA ILE A 74 -8.82 4.59 -17.50
C ILE A 74 -8.33 6.03 -17.66
N ILE A 75 -7.01 6.24 -17.86
CA ILE A 75 -6.47 7.58 -18.14
C ILE A 75 -6.98 8.09 -19.49
N GLY A 76 -7.08 7.23 -20.52
CA GLY A 76 -7.69 7.54 -21.80
C GLY A 76 -9.13 8.02 -21.65
N ALA A 77 -9.96 7.27 -20.90
CA ALA A 77 -11.35 7.64 -20.64
C ALA A 77 -11.48 9.02 -19.95
N VAL A 78 -10.55 9.38 -19.08
CA VAL A 78 -10.50 10.71 -18.45
C VAL A 78 -10.14 11.79 -19.50
N SER A 79 -9.17 11.53 -20.38
CA SER A 79 -8.74 12.45 -21.44
C SER A 79 -9.83 12.69 -22.47
N ASP A 80 -10.55 11.63 -22.84
CA ASP A 80 -11.64 11.62 -23.82
C ASP A 80 -12.98 12.08 -23.22
N ARG A 81 -13.01 12.34 -21.90
CA ARG A 81 -14.21 12.73 -21.16
C ARG A 81 -15.33 11.69 -21.28
N ASP A 82 -14.97 10.40 -21.33
CA ASP A 82 -15.95 9.32 -21.27
C ASP A 82 -16.55 9.23 -19.87
N LEU A 83 -17.64 9.98 -19.67
CA LEU A 83 -18.35 10.08 -18.40
C LEU A 83 -18.92 8.72 -17.97
N GLY A 84 -19.22 7.81 -18.92
CA GLY A 84 -19.72 6.48 -18.62
C GLY A 84 -18.68 5.64 -17.88
N THR A 85 -17.50 5.53 -18.44
CA THR A 85 -16.37 4.80 -17.82
C THR A 85 -15.93 5.44 -16.52
N ILE A 86 -15.85 6.78 -16.46
CA ILE A 86 -15.50 7.51 -15.25
C ILE A 86 -16.51 7.28 -14.12
N ALA A 87 -17.81 7.34 -14.42
CA ALA A 87 -18.86 7.11 -13.43
C ALA A 87 -18.83 5.67 -12.88
N VAL A 88 -18.65 4.68 -13.75
CA VAL A 88 -18.52 3.27 -13.35
C VAL A 88 -17.28 3.05 -12.49
N PHE A 89 -16.14 3.67 -12.85
CA PHE A 89 -14.92 3.63 -12.04
C PHE A 89 -15.15 4.24 -10.66
N ALA A 90 -15.78 5.42 -10.59
CA ALA A 90 -16.08 6.08 -9.32
C ALA A 90 -17.02 5.25 -8.43
N LEU A 91 -18.06 4.64 -9.01
CA LEU A 91 -18.97 3.76 -8.29
C LEU A 91 -18.25 2.50 -7.77
N GLY A 92 -17.41 1.87 -8.59
CA GLY A 92 -16.58 0.75 -8.19
C GLY A 92 -15.64 1.11 -7.02
N ALA A 93 -15.00 2.27 -7.12
CA ALA A 93 -14.12 2.79 -6.08
C ALA A 93 -14.86 3.03 -4.76
N LEU A 94 -16.04 3.65 -4.78
CA LEU A 94 -16.85 3.91 -3.58
C LEU A 94 -17.36 2.60 -2.95
N CYS A 95 -17.86 1.67 -3.76
CA CYS A 95 -18.31 0.37 -3.27
C CYS A 95 -17.15 -0.44 -2.66
N GLY A 96 -16.00 -0.46 -3.35
CA GLY A 96 -14.79 -1.12 -2.86
C GLY A 96 -14.30 -0.51 -1.55
N LEU A 97 -14.26 0.81 -1.45
CA LEU A 97 -13.90 1.54 -0.24
C LEU A 97 -14.82 1.17 0.94
N ALA A 98 -16.13 1.24 0.74
CA ALA A 98 -17.11 0.94 1.78
C ALA A 98 -17.03 -0.52 2.26
N ALA A 99 -16.88 -1.47 1.33
CA ALA A 99 -16.72 -2.88 1.66
C ALA A 99 -15.40 -3.13 2.39
N PHE A 100 -14.30 -2.53 1.91
CA PHE A 100 -12.99 -2.72 2.48
C PHE A 100 -12.87 -2.17 3.91
N ILE A 101 -13.44 -0.98 4.18
CA ILE A 101 -13.46 -0.41 5.54
C ILE A 101 -14.14 -1.37 6.52
N LYS A 102 -15.27 -1.98 6.13
CA LYS A 102 -15.95 -2.97 6.98
C LYS A 102 -15.08 -4.19 7.25
N VAL A 103 -14.45 -4.73 6.21
CA VAL A 103 -13.54 -5.88 6.34
C VAL A 103 -12.34 -5.53 7.21
N LEU A 104 -11.72 -4.37 6.98
CA LEU A 104 -10.54 -3.94 7.73
C LEU A 104 -10.86 -3.72 9.21
N ASN A 105 -11.98 -3.08 9.54
CA ASN A 105 -12.42 -2.89 10.91
C ASN A 105 -12.67 -4.24 11.59
N PHE A 106 -13.37 -5.16 10.92
CA PHE A 106 -13.58 -6.51 11.45
C PHE A 106 -12.25 -7.24 11.73
N LEU A 107 -11.28 -7.15 10.80
CA LEU A 107 -9.96 -7.77 10.98
C LEU A 107 -9.18 -7.12 12.14
N LEU A 108 -9.23 -5.80 12.28
CA LEU A 108 -8.55 -5.09 13.35
C LEU A 108 -9.19 -5.32 14.73
N ASP A 109 -10.51 -5.54 14.78
CA ASP A 109 -11.21 -5.82 16.03
C ASP A 109 -10.96 -7.26 16.51
N HIS A 110 -10.98 -8.25 15.59
CA HIS A 110 -10.92 -9.66 15.95
C HIS A 110 -9.54 -10.31 15.75
N HIS A 111 -8.74 -9.80 14.80
CA HIS A 111 -7.44 -10.36 14.39
C HIS A 111 -6.36 -9.29 14.27
N ARG A 112 -6.28 -8.40 15.24
CA ARG A 112 -5.39 -7.22 15.21
C ARG A 112 -3.93 -7.56 14.93
N ALA A 113 -3.36 -8.55 15.64
CA ALA A 113 -1.95 -8.89 15.52
C ALA A 113 -1.59 -9.43 14.12
N PRO A 114 -2.26 -10.46 13.56
CA PRO A 114 -1.96 -10.94 12.22
C PRO A 114 -2.25 -9.88 11.14
N THR A 115 -3.26 -9.03 11.31
CA THR A 115 -3.57 -7.96 10.36
C THR A 115 -2.45 -6.92 10.29
N LEU A 116 -1.96 -6.43 11.43
CA LEU A 116 -0.84 -5.49 11.47
C LEU A 116 0.46 -6.11 10.96
N MET A 117 0.69 -7.39 11.22
CA MET A 117 1.84 -8.11 10.67
C MET A 117 1.73 -8.32 9.15
N ALA A 118 0.53 -8.59 8.63
CA ALA A 118 0.29 -8.65 7.20
C ALA A 118 0.56 -7.30 6.52
N MET A 119 0.09 -6.19 7.11
CA MET A 119 0.39 -4.84 6.62
C MET A 119 1.90 -4.54 6.59
N ALA A 120 2.64 -4.94 7.62
CA ALA A 120 4.09 -4.83 7.65
C ALA A 120 4.74 -5.70 6.56
N GLY A 121 4.18 -6.88 6.29
CA GLY A 121 4.60 -7.76 5.20
C GLY A 121 4.38 -7.14 3.82
N PHE A 122 3.25 -6.45 3.61
CA PHE A 122 2.99 -5.71 2.38
C PHE A 122 4.03 -4.62 2.14
N MET A 123 4.38 -3.86 3.18
CA MET A 123 5.44 -2.85 3.10
C MET A 123 6.79 -3.46 2.70
N LEU A 124 7.15 -4.61 3.28
CA LEU A 124 8.40 -5.28 2.96
C LEU A 124 8.39 -5.85 1.53
N GLY A 125 7.30 -6.50 1.14
CA GLY A 125 7.15 -7.07 -0.20
C GLY A 125 7.18 -6.02 -1.32
N SER A 126 6.65 -4.82 -1.05
CA SER A 126 6.61 -3.72 -2.02
C SER A 126 7.98 -3.08 -2.29
N LEU A 127 8.99 -3.33 -1.47
CA LEU A 127 10.36 -2.87 -1.72
C LEU A 127 10.89 -3.33 -3.07
N ARG A 128 10.43 -4.48 -3.56
CA ARG A 128 10.74 -4.93 -4.92
C ARG A 128 10.29 -3.95 -6.00
N ALA A 129 9.09 -3.40 -5.87
CA ALA A 129 8.56 -2.45 -6.85
C ALA A 129 9.30 -1.10 -6.84
N LEU A 130 9.89 -0.75 -5.70
CA LEU A 130 10.66 0.48 -5.52
C LEU A 130 12.13 0.31 -5.91
N TRP A 131 12.62 -0.93 -6.05
CA TRP A 131 13.99 -1.18 -6.40
C TRP A 131 14.23 -0.90 -7.89
N PRO A 132 15.23 -0.13 -8.26
CA PRO A 132 15.49 0.27 -9.65
C PRO A 132 16.09 -0.90 -10.46
N TRP A 133 15.28 -1.92 -10.75
CA TRP A 133 15.67 -3.03 -11.62
C TRP A 133 15.80 -2.51 -13.06
N GLY A 134 17.03 -2.53 -13.59
CA GLY A 134 17.26 -2.12 -14.97
C GLY A 134 17.28 -0.61 -15.22
N ALA A 135 17.37 0.21 -14.18
CA ALA A 135 17.80 1.58 -14.35
C ALA A 135 19.19 1.56 -15.00
N ASP A 136 19.31 2.25 -16.14
CA ASP A 136 20.59 2.38 -16.86
C ASP A 136 21.68 2.71 -15.85
N GLN A 137 22.82 2.02 -15.96
CA GLN A 137 23.89 2.00 -14.97
C GLN A 137 24.62 3.36 -14.80
N ASP A 138 24.08 4.44 -15.39
CA ASP A 138 24.62 5.78 -15.32
C ASP A 138 24.34 6.50 -13.97
N ALA A 139 23.41 6.00 -13.16
CA ALA A 139 23.24 6.50 -11.81
C ALA A 139 24.36 5.92 -10.90
N SER A 140 25.38 6.74 -10.64
CA SER A 140 26.46 6.38 -9.71
C SER A 140 25.86 5.80 -8.42
N SER A 141 26.30 4.59 -8.06
CA SER A 141 25.86 3.91 -6.81
C SER A 141 25.96 4.81 -5.59
N GLY A 142 26.88 5.79 -5.60
CA GLY A 142 27.01 6.80 -4.58
C GLY A 142 25.81 7.74 -4.45
N ILE A 143 25.14 8.10 -5.56
CA ILE A 143 23.94 8.94 -5.55
C ILE A 143 22.77 8.18 -4.94
N ILE A 144 22.61 6.91 -5.28
CA ILE A 144 21.53 6.05 -4.76
C ILE A 144 21.68 5.89 -3.24
N ILE A 145 22.89 5.58 -2.79
CA ILE A 145 23.21 5.44 -1.35
C ILE A 145 23.01 6.78 -0.63
N GLY A 146 23.47 7.88 -1.23
CA GLY A 146 23.30 9.22 -0.67
C GLY A 146 21.83 9.60 -0.47
N MET A 147 20.99 9.37 -1.48
CA MET A 147 19.54 9.62 -1.38
C MET A 147 18.86 8.73 -0.34
N PHE A 148 19.27 7.46 -0.24
CA PHE A 148 18.75 6.54 0.77
C PHE A 148 19.09 7.04 2.19
N ILE A 149 20.33 7.46 2.42
CA ILE A 149 20.78 8.00 3.73
C ILE A 149 20.01 9.28 4.07
N ILE A 150 19.85 10.20 3.12
CA ILE A 150 19.09 11.44 3.33
C ILE A 150 17.63 11.13 3.70
N GLY A 151 16.97 10.23 2.96
CA GLY A 151 15.62 9.79 3.27
C GLY A 151 15.50 9.16 4.67
N ALA A 152 16.43 8.29 5.02
CA ALA A 152 16.48 7.65 6.33
C ALA A 152 16.69 8.67 7.47
N LEU A 153 17.54 9.68 7.26
CA LEU A 153 17.77 10.75 8.23
C LEU A 153 16.52 11.62 8.43
N ILE A 154 15.84 11.99 7.34
CA ILE A 154 14.59 12.78 7.41
C ILE A 154 13.53 12.02 8.21
N VAL A 155 13.28 10.74 7.87
CA VAL A 155 12.29 9.91 8.57
C VAL A 155 12.66 9.73 10.03
N SER A 156 13.94 9.48 10.33
CA SER A 156 14.42 9.33 11.71
C SER A 156 14.25 10.62 12.53
N ALA A 157 14.47 11.78 11.92
CA ALA A 157 14.25 13.07 12.55
C ALA A 157 12.76 13.29 12.90
N PHE A 158 11.84 12.97 11.97
CA PHE A 158 10.40 13.05 12.23
C PHE A 158 9.96 12.11 13.37
N ILE A 159 10.44 10.86 13.36
CA ILE A 159 10.14 9.88 14.43
C ILE A 159 10.66 10.40 15.77
N PHE A 160 11.86 10.97 15.80
CA PHE A 160 12.44 11.49 17.03
C PHE A 160 11.65 12.69 17.60
N ILE A 161 11.21 13.60 16.71
CA ILE A 161 10.37 14.75 17.09
C ILE A 161 9.01 14.27 17.65
N ASP A 162 8.40 13.27 17.01
CA ASP A 162 7.10 12.73 17.42
C ASP A 162 7.19 12.01 18.76
N LEU A 163 8.22 11.21 18.97
CA LEU A 163 8.49 10.54 20.25
C LEU A 163 8.75 11.55 21.38
N LYS A 164 9.46 12.65 21.09
CA LYS A 164 9.72 13.72 22.07
C LYS A 164 8.43 14.45 22.46
N LYS A 165 7.56 14.73 21.48
CA LYS A 165 6.25 15.32 21.74
C LYS A 165 5.34 14.39 22.55
N ALA A 166 5.31 13.11 22.22
CA ALA A 166 4.51 12.12 22.93
C ALA A 166 4.94 12.00 24.40
N ARG A 167 6.24 11.99 24.68
CA ARG A 167 6.76 12.00 26.07
C ARG A 167 6.39 13.26 26.82
N ALA A 168 6.48 14.43 26.20
CA ALA A 168 6.14 15.70 26.83
C ALA A 168 4.64 15.83 27.16
N ILE A 169 3.78 15.18 26.38
CA ILE A 169 2.34 15.12 26.65
C ILE A 169 2.06 14.19 27.84
N ASP A 170 2.71 13.03 27.89
CA ASP A 170 2.56 12.02 28.95
C ASP A 170 3.00 12.58 30.32
N GLU A 171 4.12 13.31 30.36
CA GLU A 171 4.61 14.00 31.57
C GLU A 171 3.63 15.08 32.06
N ARG A 172 3.00 15.83 31.14
CA ARG A 172 2.00 16.85 31.51
C ARG A 172 0.70 16.25 32.03
N THR A 173 0.34 15.06 31.55
CA THR A 173 -0.88 14.36 32.00
C THR A 173 -0.67 13.69 33.35
N ALA A 174 0.56 13.26 33.67
CA ALA A 174 0.91 12.65 34.95
C ALA A 174 1.04 13.68 36.12
N GLN A 175 1.14 14.99 35.80
CA GLN A 175 1.24 16.06 36.77
C GLN A 175 -0.12 16.72 37.14
N LYS A 176 -1.22 16.26 36.55
CA LYS A 176 -2.59 16.68 36.84
C LYS A 176 -3.36 15.61 37.58
#